data_7c5cefd06bd4c9cd3cf76c5aad9fdd80
#
_entry.id   7c5cefd06bd4c9cd3cf76c5aad9fdd80
#
_cell.length_a   1.000
_cell.length_b   1.000
_cell.length_c   1.000
_cell.angle_alpha   90.00
_cell.angle_beta   90.00
_cell.angle_gamma   90.00
#
_symmetry.space_group_name_H-M   'P 1'
#
loop_
_entity.id
_entity.type
_entity.pdbx_description
1 polymer ?
#
loop_
_entity_poly.entity_id
_entity_poly.type
_entity_poly.pdbx_seq_one_letter_code
_entity_poly.pdbx_strand_id
1 'polypeptide(L)'
;GRSPEGAVRAPGRVNLIGEHTDYNDGFVLPIAIERETVALFARRDDGIVNLASTLSDETASVDLAAPIVKAAPAWADYCRGVLAGLQAAGIELSGMDIYFDSTVPLGGGLSSSASLEVATGLAMMGGESSLDDLTLAKICQKAEHDFAGTPCGIMDQSISVMGQAGKALLMDCQSGETQQIPFNDPKLVLLVADTKVKHELNDGGYAARRDQCYAAAKILGAPMLRDTDAATLEAKRDALSDVEFRRARHVLGEIKRTLDAVAALGADDYHTFGELMVASHVSLRDDYNVSCDELDAIVDLAC
;
A
#
# COMPACT_ATOMS: atom_id res chain seq x y z
N GLY A 1 32.63 -2.59 11.19
CA GLY A 1 31.25 -2.19 11.41
C GLY A 1 30.97 -2.07 12.89
N ARG A 2 29.97 -1.30 13.25
CA ARG A 2 29.42 -1.23 14.60
C ARG A 2 28.44 -2.38 14.82
N SER A 3 28.29 -2.83 16.07
CA SER A 3 27.15 -3.67 16.42
C SER A 3 25.85 -2.86 16.37
N PRO A 4 24.75 -3.41 15.88
CA PRO A 4 23.46 -2.72 15.93
C PRO A 4 23.01 -2.52 17.40
N GLU A 5 22.36 -1.40 17.66
CA GLU A 5 21.76 -1.08 18.96
C GLU A 5 20.31 -1.57 19.03
N GLY A 6 19.66 -1.70 17.87
CA GLY A 6 18.31 -2.20 17.75
C GLY A 6 18.00 -2.73 16.36
N ALA A 7 16.82 -3.33 16.26
CA ALA A 7 16.25 -3.81 15.01
C ALA A 7 14.75 -3.56 15.01
N VAL A 8 14.23 -3.19 13.85
CA VAL A 8 12.78 -3.10 13.58
C VAL A 8 12.45 -3.92 12.35
N ARG A 9 11.18 -4.27 12.21
CA ARG A 9 10.69 -5.04 11.08
C ARG A 9 9.35 -4.47 10.59
N ALA A 10 9.18 -4.43 9.29
CA ALA A 10 7.96 -3.98 8.65
C ALA A 10 7.58 -4.98 7.54
N PRO A 11 6.37 -5.55 7.56
CA PRO A 11 5.96 -6.56 6.61
C PRO A 11 5.61 -5.96 5.23
N GLY A 12 5.77 -6.79 4.18
CA GLY A 12 5.02 -6.61 2.96
C GLY A 12 3.55 -7.04 3.12
N ARG A 13 2.78 -6.92 2.05
CA ARG A 13 1.35 -7.24 2.09
C ARG A 13 0.84 -7.89 0.81
N VAL A 14 -0.29 -8.57 0.92
CA VAL A 14 -1.22 -8.80 -0.19
C VAL A 14 -2.56 -8.14 0.15
N ASN A 15 -3.29 -7.68 -0.87
CA ASN A 15 -4.66 -7.24 -0.67
C ASN A 15 -5.59 -8.40 -1.05
N LEU A 16 -6.53 -8.75 -0.16
CA LEU A 16 -7.48 -9.83 -0.40
C LEU A 16 -8.61 -9.38 -1.33
N ILE A 17 -9.11 -8.16 -1.12
CA ILE A 17 -10.16 -7.51 -1.90
C ILE A 17 -10.19 -6.01 -1.59
N GLY A 18 -10.79 -5.20 -2.45
CA GLY A 18 -10.80 -3.73 -2.33
C GLY A 18 -9.72 -3.08 -3.21
N GLU A 19 -9.49 -3.66 -4.38
CA GLU A 19 -8.49 -3.19 -5.32
C GLU A 19 -8.87 -1.82 -5.93
N HIS A 20 -7.92 -0.88 -5.92
CA HIS A 20 -8.08 0.46 -6.48
C HIS A 20 -9.16 1.33 -5.81
N THR A 21 -9.55 1.01 -4.59
CA THR A 21 -10.54 1.79 -3.82
C THR A 21 -9.89 2.78 -2.85
N ASP A 22 -8.65 2.59 -2.46
CA ASP A 22 -7.95 3.39 -1.44
C ASP A 22 -7.79 4.87 -1.82
N TYR A 23 -7.46 5.19 -3.06
CA TYR A 23 -7.42 6.56 -3.57
C TYR A 23 -8.78 7.10 -4.05
N ASN A 24 -9.84 6.33 -3.82
CA ASN A 24 -11.25 6.71 -4.02
C ASN A 24 -12.01 6.81 -2.70
N ASP A 25 -11.31 6.91 -1.57
CA ASP A 25 -11.85 6.95 -0.21
C ASP A 25 -12.68 5.69 0.15
N GLY A 26 -12.43 4.56 -0.54
CA GLY A 26 -13.16 3.31 -0.36
C GLY A 26 -12.66 2.46 0.81
N PHE A 27 -13.02 1.18 0.78
CA PHE A 27 -12.55 0.17 1.74
C PHE A 27 -11.53 -0.76 1.11
N VAL A 28 -10.54 -1.17 1.89
CA VAL A 28 -9.54 -2.18 1.52
C VAL A 28 -9.45 -3.26 2.59
N LEU A 29 -9.02 -4.46 2.20
CA LEU A 29 -8.88 -5.60 3.11
C LEU A 29 -7.52 -6.31 2.91
N PRO A 30 -6.39 -5.63 3.15
CA PRO A 30 -5.07 -6.25 3.05
C PRO A 30 -4.76 -7.16 4.24
N ILE A 31 -3.77 -8.05 4.03
CA ILE A 31 -3.16 -8.86 5.07
C ILE A 31 -1.63 -8.72 5.00
N ALA A 32 -0.99 -8.57 6.16
CA ALA A 32 0.47 -8.60 6.26
C ALA A 32 0.98 -10.03 5.99
N ILE A 33 2.09 -10.14 5.28
CA ILE A 33 2.71 -11.43 4.94
C ILE A 33 4.01 -11.63 5.73
N GLU A 34 4.55 -12.86 5.70
CA GLU A 34 5.81 -13.21 6.37
C GLU A 34 7.06 -12.57 5.72
N ARG A 35 6.93 -12.08 4.48
CA ARG A 35 8.01 -11.33 3.82
C ARG A 35 8.08 -9.93 4.39
N GLU A 36 9.27 -9.49 4.80
CA GLU A 36 9.45 -8.26 5.54
C GLU A 36 10.76 -7.57 5.21
N THR A 37 10.85 -6.30 5.55
CA THR A 37 12.09 -5.52 5.62
C THR A 37 12.49 -5.38 7.08
N VAL A 38 13.69 -5.84 7.42
CA VAL A 38 14.32 -5.65 8.72
C VAL A 38 15.30 -4.49 8.60
N ALA A 39 15.22 -3.51 9.48
CA ALA A 39 16.20 -2.44 9.60
C ALA A 39 16.97 -2.60 10.90
N LEU A 40 18.28 -2.88 10.78
CA LEU A 40 19.24 -2.83 11.88
C LEU A 40 19.76 -1.41 11.99
N PHE A 41 19.78 -0.85 13.21
CA PHE A 41 20.23 0.52 13.38
C PHE A 41 21.18 0.71 14.54
N ALA A 42 22.04 1.74 14.44
CA ALA A 42 22.93 2.21 15.50
C ALA A 42 23.02 3.75 15.45
N ARG A 43 22.89 4.40 16.62
CA ARG A 43 22.90 5.87 16.73
C ARG A 43 24.28 6.46 16.44
N ARG A 44 24.30 7.70 15.96
CA ARG A 44 25.48 8.50 15.65
C ARG A 44 25.34 9.88 16.30
N ASP A 45 26.47 10.51 16.59
CA ASP A 45 26.53 11.82 17.26
C ASP A 45 26.73 12.99 16.26
N ASP A 46 26.85 12.68 14.95
CA ASP A 46 27.23 13.67 13.92
C ASP A 46 26.05 14.19 13.07
N GLY A 47 24.82 13.82 13.38
CA GLY A 47 23.62 14.24 12.62
C GLY A 47 23.51 13.66 11.21
N ILE A 48 24.32 12.66 10.87
CA ILE A 48 24.30 11.99 9.55
C ILE A 48 23.53 10.68 9.64
N VAL A 49 22.61 10.46 8.67
CA VAL A 49 21.94 9.15 8.50
C VAL A 49 22.58 8.43 7.31
N ASN A 50 23.22 7.31 7.57
CA ASN A 50 23.75 6.43 6.53
C ASN A 50 22.81 5.27 6.28
N LEU A 51 22.53 4.99 5.01
CA LEU A 51 21.59 3.97 4.55
C LEU A 51 22.32 2.95 3.67
N ALA A 52 22.18 1.67 3.97
CA ALA A 52 22.67 0.56 3.16
C ALA A 52 21.63 -0.57 3.12
N SER A 53 21.63 -1.37 2.08
CA SER A 53 20.65 -2.44 1.89
C SER A 53 21.29 -3.69 1.27
N THR A 54 20.78 -4.87 1.61
CA THR A 54 21.11 -6.13 0.90
C THR A 54 20.67 -6.14 -0.56
N LEU A 55 19.72 -5.26 -0.94
CA LEU A 55 19.15 -5.20 -2.29
C LEU A 55 19.86 -4.21 -3.21
N SER A 56 20.90 -3.52 -2.72
CA SER A 56 21.68 -2.55 -3.52
C SER A 56 23.12 -2.46 -3.02
N ASP A 57 24.06 -2.44 -3.95
CA ASP A 57 25.48 -2.17 -3.65
C ASP A 57 25.75 -0.67 -3.38
N GLU A 58 24.80 0.21 -3.71
CA GLU A 58 24.91 1.64 -3.50
C GLU A 58 24.41 2.02 -2.10
N THR A 59 25.16 2.87 -1.43
CA THR A 59 24.81 3.46 -0.12
C THR A 59 24.41 4.92 -0.25
N ALA A 60 23.66 5.43 0.74
CA ALA A 60 23.31 6.84 0.81
C ALA A 60 23.69 7.43 2.16
N SER A 61 23.98 8.73 2.17
CA SER A 61 24.15 9.54 3.37
C SER A 61 23.24 10.76 3.31
N VAL A 62 22.58 11.08 4.42
CA VAL A 62 21.68 12.23 4.57
C VAL A 62 22.14 13.06 5.75
N ASP A 63 22.42 14.34 5.49
CA ASP A 63 22.72 15.31 6.54
C ASP A 63 21.39 15.90 7.05
N LEU A 64 21.06 15.64 8.31
CA LEU A 64 19.81 16.12 8.93
C LEU A 64 19.79 17.64 9.15
N ALA A 65 20.94 18.33 9.12
CA ALA A 65 21.02 19.77 9.23
C ALA A 65 20.76 20.49 7.89
N ALA A 66 20.84 19.78 6.77
CA ALA A 66 20.58 20.30 5.43
C ALA A 66 19.13 19.97 4.98
N PRO A 67 18.58 20.72 4.00
CA PRO A 67 17.30 20.34 3.38
C PRO A 67 17.37 18.94 2.76
N ILE A 68 16.47 18.06 3.15
CA ILE A 68 16.40 16.70 2.62
C ILE A 68 15.72 16.75 1.24
N VAL A 69 16.43 16.33 0.20
CA VAL A 69 15.98 16.37 -1.20
C VAL A 69 16.26 15.03 -1.89
N LYS A 70 15.60 14.80 -3.02
CA LYS A 70 15.89 13.65 -3.89
C LYS A 70 17.35 13.64 -4.33
N ALA A 71 17.98 12.47 -4.31
CA ALA A 71 19.36 12.28 -4.73
C ALA A 71 19.66 10.82 -5.08
N ALA A 72 20.78 10.58 -5.74
CA ALA A 72 21.26 9.19 -5.94
C ALA A 72 21.71 8.57 -4.60
N PRO A 73 21.58 7.25 -4.46
CA PRO A 73 20.80 6.35 -5.31
C PRO A 73 19.29 6.52 -5.09
N ALA A 74 18.49 6.27 -6.13
CA ALA A 74 17.04 6.50 -6.13
C ALA A 74 16.29 5.64 -5.10
N TRP A 75 16.78 4.42 -4.77
CA TRP A 75 16.15 3.59 -3.76
C TRP A 75 16.09 4.26 -2.38
N ALA A 76 17.07 5.12 -2.08
CA ALA A 76 17.11 5.83 -0.80
C ALA A 76 16.15 7.02 -0.73
N ASP A 77 15.49 7.39 -1.83
CA ASP A 77 14.51 8.49 -1.82
C ASP A 77 13.27 8.13 -1.02
N TYR A 78 12.87 6.86 -0.97
CA TYR A 78 11.85 6.39 -0.04
C TYR A 78 12.21 6.73 1.42
N CYS A 79 13.44 6.41 1.83
CA CYS A 79 13.93 6.73 3.17
C CYS A 79 14.07 8.25 3.39
N ARG A 80 14.61 8.99 2.40
CA ARG A 80 14.74 10.46 2.48
C ARG A 80 13.39 11.13 2.68
N GLY A 81 12.36 10.67 1.96
CA GLY A 81 11.00 11.15 2.12
C GLY A 81 10.44 10.94 3.53
N VAL A 82 10.69 9.78 4.12
CA VAL A 82 10.31 9.50 5.52
C VAL A 82 11.05 10.41 6.49
N LEU A 83 12.37 10.58 6.33
CA LEU A 83 13.15 11.51 7.18
C LEU A 83 12.60 12.93 7.10
N ALA A 84 12.33 13.44 5.90
CA ALA A 84 11.74 14.75 5.71
C ALA A 84 10.34 14.87 6.34
N GLY A 85 9.52 13.83 6.20
CA GLY A 85 8.18 13.77 6.79
C GLY A 85 8.21 13.77 8.32
N LEU A 86 9.11 12.99 8.94
CA LEU A 86 9.29 12.95 10.38
C LEU A 86 9.76 14.32 10.93
N GLN A 87 10.73 14.97 10.27
CA GLN A 87 11.14 16.34 10.65
C GLN A 87 9.98 17.34 10.55
N ALA A 88 9.18 17.26 9.48
CA ALA A 88 8.02 18.14 9.30
C ALA A 88 6.92 17.87 10.35
N ALA A 89 6.83 16.66 10.88
CA ALA A 89 5.94 16.30 11.99
C ALA A 89 6.50 16.73 13.37
N GLY A 90 7.69 17.34 13.42
CA GLY A 90 8.29 17.81 14.67
C GLY A 90 9.03 16.72 15.46
N ILE A 91 9.31 15.57 14.84
CA ILE A 91 10.12 14.52 15.45
C ILE A 91 11.60 14.96 15.41
N GLU A 92 12.22 14.99 16.56
CA GLU A 92 13.65 15.27 16.68
C GLU A 92 14.46 14.04 16.24
N LEU A 93 15.14 14.15 15.10
CA LEU A 93 15.96 13.10 14.52
C LEU A 93 17.41 13.24 14.96
N SER A 94 18.06 12.11 15.21
CA SER A 94 19.50 12.01 15.45
C SER A 94 20.19 11.23 14.33
N GLY A 95 21.51 11.40 14.17
CA GLY A 95 22.30 10.64 13.23
C GLY A 95 22.17 9.12 13.48
N MET A 96 22.21 8.33 12.42
CA MET A 96 21.98 6.89 12.49
C MET A 96 22.65 6.14 11.33
N ASP A 97 23.26 5.01 11.60
CA ASP A 97 23.60 4.03 10.58
C ASP A 97 22.43 3.03 10.52
N ILE A 98 21.82 2.84 9.33
CA ILE A 98 20.70 1.91 9.11
C ILE A 98 21.10 0.94 7.99
N TYR A 99 20.94 -0.35 8.28
CA TYR A 99 21.14 -1.41 7.31
C TYR A 99 19.86 -2.21 7.11
N PHE A 100 19.36 -2.24 5.88
CA PHE A 100 18.14 -2.94 5.52
C PHE A 100 18.44 -4.32 4.94
N ASP A 101 17.74 -5.32 5.46
CA ASP A 101 17.66 -6.66 4.90
C ASP A 101 16.20 -6.97 4.56
N SER A 102 15.90 -7.19 3.28
CA SER A 102 14.52 -7.38 2.84
C SER A 102 14.31 -8.69 2.13
N THR A 103 13.26 -9.39 2.55
CA THR A 103 12.75 -10.60 1.88
C THR A 103 11.53 -10.31 1.00
N VAL A 104 11.05 -9.05 0.98
CA VAL A 104 9.96 -8.62 0.09
C VAL A 104 10.53 -8.46 -1.32
N PRO A 105 10.04 -9.21 -2.34
CA PRO A 105 10.57 -9.13 -3.68
C PRO A 105 10.31 -7.76 -4.31
N LEU A 106 11.35 -7.19 -4.94
CA LEU A 106 11.24 -5.93 -5.66
C LEU A 106 10.37 -6.10 -6.92
N GLY A 107 9.39 -5.22 -7.10
CA GLY A 107 8.50 -5.23 -8.27
C GLY A 107 7.52 -6.42 -8.31
N GLY A 108 7.40 -7.17 -7.21
CA GLY A 108 6.49 -8.32 -7.10
C GLY A 108 5.07 -7.96 -6.64
N GLY A 109 4.71 -6.68 -6.56
CA GLY A 109 3.37 -6.26 -6.10
C GLY A 109 3.10 -6.47 -4.60
N LEU A 110 4.16 -6.75 -3.79
CA LEU A 110 4.04 -7.08 -2.36
C LEU A 110 4.45 -5.93 -1.44
N SER A 111 4.46 -4.68 -1.93
CA SER A 111 4.72 -3.44 -1.18
C SER A 111 6.10 -3.35 -0.53
N SER A 112 7.15 -3.63 -1.30
CA SER A 112 8.52 -3.47 -0.84
C SER A 112 8.87 -2.02 -0.48
N SER A 113 8.31 -1.02 -1.17
CA SER A 113 8.45 0.40 -0.87
C SER A 113 7.87 0.74 0.51
N ALA A 114 6.62 0.42 0.76
CA ALA A 114 5.95 0.70 2.03
C ALA A 114 6.66 0.01 3.22
N SER A 115 7.10 -1.25 3.05
CA SER A 115 7.86 -1.93 4.10
C SER A 115 9.20 -1.24 4.40
N LEU A 116 9.89 -0.73 3.38
CA LEU A 116 11.14 0.05 3.55
C LEU A 116 10.88 1.39 4.26
N GLU A 117 9.83 2.11 3.85
CA GLU A 117 9.42 3.38 4.44
C GLU A 117 9.08 3.22 5.93
N VAL A 118 8.23 2.25 6.25
CA VAL A 118 7.81 1.98 7.63
C VAL A 118 8.99 1.53 8.49
N ALA A 119 9.84 0.63 7.98
CA ALA A 119 11.05 0.22 8.68
C ALA A 119 12.00 1.40 8.94
N THR A 120 12.12 2.35 7.97
CA THR A 120 12.89 3.59 8.14
C THR A 120 12.31 4.45 9.26
N GLY A 121 11.00 4.68 9.24
CA GLY A 121 10.34 5.50 10.26
C GLY A 121 10.50 4.92 11.66
N LEU A 122 10.25 3.63 11.84
CA LEU A 122 10.42 2.93 13.11
C LEU A 122 11.88 2.94 13.59
N ALA A 123 12.86 2.70 12.70
CA ALA A 123 14.28 2.75 13.08
C ALA A 123 14.69 4.15 13.57
N MET A 124 14.27 5.20 12.88
CA MET A 124 14.58 6.59 13.25
C MET A 124 13.96 7.01 14.58
N MET A 125 12.85 6.40 14.98
CA MET A 125 12.23 6.59 16.30
C MET A 125 12.77 5.63 17.36
N GLY A 126 13.81 4.85 17.05
CA GLY A 126 14.48 3.97 18.02
C GLY A 126 13.76 2.65 18.29
N GLY A 127 12.85 2.24 17.44
CA GLY A 127 12.11 0.99 17.50
C GLY A 127 10.70 1.09 18.06
N GLU A 128 10.36 2.21 18.69
CA GLU A 128 9.00 2.47 19.18
C GLU A 128 8.48 3.77 18.55
N SER A 129 7.31 3.73 17.93
CA SER A 129 6.71 4.91 17.34
C SER A 129 6.22 5.87 18.42
N SER A 130 6.65 7.12 18.34
CA SER A 130 6.09 8.24 19.14
C SER A 130 4.87 8.87 18.48
N LEU A 131 4.51 8.42 17.28
CA LEU A 131 3.35 8.84 16.50
C LEU A 131 2.26 7.76 16.60
N ASP A 132 1.02 8.15 16.38
CA ASP A 132 -0.03 7.17 16.11
C ASP A 132 0.19 6.49 14.76
N ASP A 133 -0.32 5.27 14.62
CA ASP A 133 -0.07 4.40 13.46
C ASP A 133 -0.52 5.04 12.14
N LEU A 134 -1.66 5.73 12.12
CA LEU A 134 -2.18 6.38 10.92
C LEU A 134 -1.31 7.57 10.50
N THR A 135 -0.79 8.32 11.45
CA THR A 135 0.13 9.42 11.18
C THR A 135 1.44 8.91 10.58
N LEU A 136 2.01 7.82 11.10
CA LEU A 136 3.19 7.20 10.51
C LEU A 136 2.91 6.70 9.08
N ALA A 137 1.79 6.01 8.86
CA ALA A 137 1.38 5.55 7.54
C ALA A 137 1.25 6.72 6.54
N LYS A 138 0.65 7.84 6.95
CA LYS A 138 0.52 9.05 6.11
C LYS A 138 1.87 9.71 5.79
N ILE A 139 2.81 9.72 6.71
CA ILE A 139 4.17 10.20 6.48
C ILE A 139 4.85 9.34 5.42
N CYS A 140 4.75 8.02 5.52
CA CYS A 140 5.31 7.08 4.56
C CYS A 140 4.65 7.23 3.17
N GLN A 141 3.32 7.31 3.10
CA GLN A 141 2.60 7.56 1.84
C GLN A 141 3.07 8.88 1.18
N LYS A 142 3.18 9.94 1.97
CA LYS A 142 3.67 11.24 1.46
C LYS A 142 5.11 11.16 0.98
N ALA A 143 5.96 10.37 1.62
CA ALA A 143 7.31 10.10 1.16
C ALA A 143 7.32 9.45 -0.23
N GLU A 144 6.44 8.46 -0.46
CA GLU A 144 6.31 7.80 -1.77
C GLU A 144 5.81 8.78 -2.84
N HIS A 145 4.84 9.63 -2.52
CA HIS A 145 4.35 10.68 -3.45
C HIS A 145 5.44 11.69 -3.81
N ASP A 146 6.07 12.30 -2.81
CA ASP A 146 6.93 13.46 -3.00
C ASP A 146 8.34 13.06 -3.47
N PHE A 147 8.85 11.89 -3.02
CA PHE A 147 10.23 11.47 -3.26
C PHE A 147 10.34 10.35 -4.29
N ALA A 148 9.46 9.35 -4.30
CA ALA A 148 9.47 8.33 -5.34
C ALA A 148 8.62 8.71 -6.57
N GLY A 149 7.65 9.63 -6.41
CA GLY A 149 6.80 10.12 -7.49
C GLY A 149 5.63 9.17 -7.83
N THR A 150 5.33 8.22 -6.96
CA THR A 150 4.23 7.26 -7.14
C THR A 150 3.01 7.75 -6.35
N PRO A 151 1.91 8.15 -7.00
CA PRO A 151 0.71 8.65 -6.33
C PRO A 151 -0.18 7.52 -5.77
N CYS A 152 0.40 6.68 -4.90
CA CYS A 152 -0.27 5.52 -4.29
C CYS A 152 -1.40 5.92 -3.33
N GLY A 153 -2.32 4.97 -3.03
CA GLY A 153 -3.24 5.10 -1.91
C GLY A 153 -2.56 4.83 -0.57
N ILE A 154 -3.34 4.78 0.51
CA ILE A 154 -2.81 4.66 1.88
C ILE A 154 -2.67 3.20 2.34
N MET A 155 -3.22 2.24 1.59
CA MET A 155 -3.36 0.84 1.99
C MET A 155 -2.04 0.19 2.41
N ASP A 156 -1.01 0.35 1.58
CA ASP A 156 0.26 -0.36 1.71
C ASP A 156 1.00 0.01 2.99
N GLN A 157 1.10 1.28 3.26
CA GLN A 157 1.72 1.79 4.47
C GLN A 157 0.90 1.45 5.71
N SER A 158 -0.44 1.54 5.62
CA SER A 158 -1.33 1.22 6.74
C SER A 158 -1.21 -0.22 7.19
N ILE A 159 -1.23 -1.18 6.27
CA ILE A 159 -1.08 -2.60 6.64
C ILE A 159 0.33 -2.91 7.13
N SER A 160 1.35 -2.26 6.60
CA SER A 160 2.73 -2.45 7.06
C SER A 160 2.94 -1.94 8.49
N VAL A 161 2.22 -0.88 8.90
CA VAL A 161 2.25 -0.34 10.28
C VAL A 161 1.32 -1.12 11.22
N MET A 162 0.06 -1.38 10.81
CA MET A 162 -1.03 -1.83 11.69
C MET A 162 -1.33 -3.33 11.58
N GLY A 163 -0.66 -4.05 10.68
CA GLY A 163 -0.89 -5.48 10.44
C GLY A 163 -0.66 -6.33 11.67
N GLN A 164 -1.55 -7.29 11.92
CA GLN A 164 -1.45 -8.24 13.02
C GLN A 164 -1.46 -9.67 12.49
N ALA A 165 -0.63 -10.53 13.10
CA ALA A 165 -0.57 -11.93 12.70
C ALA A 165 -1.94 -12.62 12.80
N GLY A 166 -2.32 -13.36 11.74
CA GLY A 166 -3.58 -14.07 11.65
C GLY A 166 -4.81 -13.18 11.47
N LYS A 167 -4.63 -11.92 11.03
CA LYS A 167 -5.74 -10.99 10.78
C LYS A 167 -5.54 -10.24 9.47
N ALA A 168 -6.65 -9.98 8.79
CA ALA A 168 -6.72 -8.97 7.75
C ALA A 168 -7.11 -7.61 8.36
N LEU A 169 -6.73 -6.53 7.70
CA LEU A 169 -7.02 -5.17 8.14
C LEU A 169 -8.12 -4.58 7.25
N LEU A 170 -9.36 -4.51 7.75
CA LEU A 170 -10.35 -3.65 7.10
C LEU A 170 -10.00 -2.21 7.40
N MET A 171 -9.82 -1.40 6.37
CA MET A 171 -9.61 0.04 6.51
C MET A 171 -10.63 0.82 5.69
N ASP A 172 -11.28 1.77 6.33
CA ASP A 172 -12.01 2.85 5.66
C ASP A 172 -11.02 3.96 5.31
N CYS A 173 -10.71 4.10 4.02
CA CYS A 173 -9.70 5.06 3.57
C CYS A 173 -10.16 6.52 3.69
N GLN A 174 -11.46 6.78 3.82
CA GLN A 174 -12.02 8.12 4.03
C GLN A 174 -11.82 8.60 5.48
N SER A 175 -12.22 7.78 6.45
CA SER A 175 -12.12 8.14 7.87
C SER A 175 -10.76 7.81 8.49
N GLY A 176 -10.05 6.84 7.93
CA GLY A 176 -8.86 6.24 8.51
C GLY A 176 -9.16 5.23 9.61
N GLU A 177 -10.45 4.90 9.87
CA GLU A 177 -10.83 3.88 10.82
C GLU A 177 -10.43 2.49 10.36
N THR A 178 -9.98 1.65 11.29
CA THR A 178 -9.53 0.29 10.99
C THR A 178 -10.18 -0.74 11.90
N GLN A 179 -10.36 -1.94 11.35
CA GLN A 179 -10.82 -3.10 12.10
C GLN A 179 -9.98 -4.33 11.75
N GLN A 180 -9.53 -5.06 12.78
CA GLN A 180 -8.81 -6.32 12.63
C GLN A 180 -9.80 -7.46 12.43
N ILE A 181 -9.81 -8.06 11.24
CA ILE A 181 -10.69 -9.17 10.86
C ILE A 181 -9.93 -10.49 11.03
N PRO A 182 -10.40 -11.45 11.83
CA PRO A 182 -9.75 -12.75 11.97
C PRO A 182 -9.56 -13.44 10.61
N PHE A 183 -8.34 -13.92 10.36
CA PHE A 183 -7.96 -14.68 9.16
C PHE A 183 -6.93 -15.75 9.56
N ASN A 184 -7.34 -16.64 10.45
CA ASN A 184 -6.44 -17.63 11.08
C ASN A 184 -7.04 -19.05 11.15
N ASP A 185 -8.07 -19.35 10.35
CA ASP A 185 -8.60 -20.72 10.25
C ASP A 185 -7.50 -21.63 9.64
N PRO A 186 -7.10 -22.72 10.33
CA PRO A 186 -6.06 -23.62 9.82
C PRO A 186 -6.44 -24.37 8.53
N LYS A 187 -7.69 -24.27 8.09
CA LYS A 187 -8.17 -24.81 6.80
C LYS A 187 -7.87 -23.87 5.63
N LEU A 188 -7.56 -22.60 5.91
CA LEU A 188 -7.24 -21.61 4.89
C LEU A 188 -5.73 -21.56 4.63
N VAL A 189 -5.38 -21.47 3.37
CA VAL A 189 -4.01 -21.23 2.92
C VAL A 189 -4.04 -20.06 1.94
N LEU A 190 -3.24 -19.03 2.22
CA LEU A 190 -3.00 -17.94 1.29
C LEU A 190 -1.88 -18.34 0.33
N LEU A 191 -2.23 -18.57 -0.93
CA LEU A 191 -1.27 -18.85 -2.00
C LEU A 191 -1.03 -17.57 -2.81
N VAL A 192 0.21 -17.08 -2.83
CA VAL A 192 0.63 -15.96 -3.66
C VAL A 192 1.35 -16.51 -4.89
N ALA A 193 0.75 -16.35 -6.06
CA ALA A 193 1.34 -16.77 -7.33
C ALA A 193 1.89 -15.54 -8.08
N ASP A 194 3.21 -15.56 -8.33
CA ASP A 194 3.88 -14.50 -9.07
C ASP A 194 3.95 -14.86 -10.56
N THR A 195 3.22 -14.12 -11.40
CA THR A 195 3.17 -14.31 -12.86
C THR A 195 4.48 -13.99 -13.56
N LYS A 196 5.43 -13.34 -12.89
CA LYS A 196 6.67 -12.81 -13.49
C LYS A 196 6.47 -11.79 -14.60
N VAL A 197 5.24 -11.33 -14.81
CA VAL A 197 4.96 -10.22 -15.73
C VAL A 197 5.43 -8.93 -15.06
N LYS A 198 6.39 -8.27 -15.68
CA LYS A 198 6.87 -6.97 -15.19
C LYS A 198 5.94 -5.88 -15.72
N HIS A 199 5.22 -5.24 -14.83
CA HIS A 199 4.61 -3.94 -15.10
C HIS A 199 5.65 -2.86 -14.77
N GLU A 200 5.96 -2.00 -15.72
CA GLU A 200 6.74 -0.81 -15.42
C GLU A 200 5.85 0.12 -14.58
N LEU A 201 6.17 0.26 -13.29
CA LEU A 201 5.48 1.17 -12.36
C LEU A 201 5.44 2.63 -12.87
N ASN A 202 6.28 2.94 -13.85
CA ASN A 202 6.45 4.28 -14.44
C ASN A 202 5.66 4.50 -15.75
N ASP A 203 4.80 3.57 -16.19
CA ASP A 203 4.03 3.73 -17.44
C ASP A 203 2.87 4.74 -17.34
N GLY A 204 2.69 5.38 -16.17
CA GLY A 204 1.60 6.32 -15.91
C GLY A 204 0.22 5.67 -15.79
N GLY A 205 0.13 4.36 -15.89
CA GLY A 205 -1.14 3.63 -15.85
C GLY A 205 -1.91 3.83 -14.55
N TYR A 206 -1.21 3.84 -13.41
CA TYR A 206 -1.83 4.06 -12.11
C TYR A 206 -2.41 5.48 -11.97
N ALA A 207 -1.61 6.51 -12.32
CA ALA A 207 -2.06 7.90 -12.29
C ALA A 207 -3.25 8.12 -13.22
N ALA A 208 -3.21 7.56 -14.44
CA ALA A 208 -4.32 7.67 -15.40
C ALA A 208 -5.62 7.05 -14.85
N ARG A 209 -5.56 5.91 -14.15
CA ARG A 209 -6.74 5.28 -13.51
C ARG A 209 -7.33 6.17 -12.43
N ARG A 210 -6.48 6.71 -11.55
CA ARG A 210 -6.91 7.65 -10.51
C ARG A 210 -7.58 8.89 -11.12
N ASP A 211 -6.97 9.50 -12.14
CA ASP A 211 -7.49 10.70 -12.77
C ASP A 211 -8.84 10.44 -13.48
N GLN A 212 -9.01 9.25 -14.08
CA GLN A 212 -10.29 8.81 -14.66
C GLN A 212 -11.38 8.66 -13.59
N CYS A 213 -11.05 8.13 -12.41
CA CYS A 213 -11.99 8.05 -11.28
C CYS A 213 -12.38 9.44 -10.77
N TYR A 214 -11.43 10.36 -10.64
CA TYR A 214 -11.71 11.72 -10.20
C TYR A 214 -12.56 12.48 -11.21
N ALA A 215 -12.32 12.30 -12.51
CA ALA A 215 -13.16 12.85 -13.56
C ALA A 215 -14.60 12.30 -13.47
N ALA A 216 -14.75 10.99 -13.28
CA ALA A 216 -16.06 10.36 -13.11
C ALA A 216 -16.80 10.91 -11.86
N ALA A 217 -16.14 10.98 -10.70
CA ALA A 217 -16.71 11.53 -9.47
C ALA A 217 -17.23 12.97 -9.67
N LYS A 218 -16.43 13.80 -10.33
CA LYS A 218 -16.82 15.18 -10.66
C LYS A 218 -18.08 15.26 -11.54
N ILE A 219 -18.21 14.40 -12.57
CA ILE A 219 -19.39 14.34 -13.44
C ILE A 219 -20.60 13.84 -12.65
N LEU A 220 -20.39 12.89 -11.73
CA LEU A 220 -21.43 12.38 -10.85
C LEU A 220 -21.87 13.41 -9.79
N GLY A 221 -21.07 14.46 -9.57
CA GLY A 221 -21.36 15.53 -8.61
C GLY A 221 -20.97 15.16 -7.18
N ALA A 222 -20.02 14.25 -7.03
CA ALA A 222 -19.49 13.79 -5.75
C ALA A 222 -18.02 14.23 -5.58
N PRO A 223 -17.55 14.45 -4.34
CA PRO A 223 -16.14 14.71 -4.06
C PRO A 223 -15.26 13.53 -4.48
N MET A 224 -15.67 12.31 -4.11
CA MET A 224 -15.02 11.04 -4.45
C MET A 224 -16.05 10.01 -4.90
N LEU A 225 -15.63 8.92 -5.57
CA LEU A 225 -16.56 7.87 -5.99
C LEU A 225 -17.25 7.19 -4.81
N ARG A 226 -16.64 7.15 -3.63
CA ARG A 226 -17.25 6.67 -2.39
C ARG A 226 -18.53 7.42 -2.02
N ASP A 227 -18.64 8.70 -2.38
CA ASP A 227 -19.74 9.60 -2.00
C ASP A 227 -20.92 9.57 -2.97
N THR A 228 -20.97 8.59 -3.88
CA THR A 228 -22.05 8.37 -4.84
C THR A 228 -22.52 6.91 -4.83
N ASP A 229 -23.46 6.54 -5.68
CA ASP A 229 -24.03 5.21 -5.75
C ASP A 229 -24.27 4.74 -7.19
N ALA A 230 -24.58 3.43 -7.33
CA ALA A 230 -24.84 2.81 -8.62
C ALA A 230 -26.06 3.40 -9.34
N ALA A 231 -27.09 3.87 -8.61
CA ALA A 231 -28.27 4.47 -9.21
C ALA A 231 -27.93 5.83 -9.84
N THR A 232 -27.12 6.64 -9.18
CA THR A 232 -26.60 7.91 -9.71
C THR A 232 -25.69 7.67 -10.91
N LEU A 233 -24.83 6.63 -10.86
CA LEU A 233 -23.96 6.25 -11.97
C LEU A 233 -24.79 5.90 -13.22
N GLU A 234 -25.80 5.07 -13.09
CA GLU A 234 -26.70 4.70 -14.20
C GLU A 234 -27.50 5.90 -14.73
N ALA A 235 -28.04 6.73 -13.83
CA ALA A 235 -28.81 7.91 -14.22
C ALA A 235 -27.98 8.93 -15.02
N LYS A 236 -26.66 8.96 -14.83
CA LYS A 236 -25.73 9.87 -15.52
C LYS A 236 -24.87 9.16 -16.57
N ARG A 237 -25.24 7.94 -17.00
CA ARG A 237 -24.47 7.14 -17.96
C ARG A 237 -24.10 7.92 -19.22
N ASP A 238 -25.02 8.70 -19.80
CA ASP A 238 -24.82 9.45 -21.04
C ASP A 238 -23.87 10.66 -20.89
N ALA A 239 -23.60 11.10 -19.67
CA ALA A 239 -22.67 12.19 -19.38
C ALA A 239 -21.22 11.71 -19.19
N LEU A 240 -21.02 10.39 -19.03
CA LEU A 240 -19.73 9.76 -18.82
C LEU A 240 -19.22 9.14 -20.11
N SER A 241 -17.91 9.18 -20.34
CA SER A 241 -17.28 8.31 -21.32
C SER A 241 -17.38 6.84 -20.88
N ASP A 242 -17.21 5.89 -21.82
CA ASP A 242 -17.20 4.47 -21.49
C ASP A 242 -16.10 4.10 -20.47
N VAL A 243 -14.97 4.78 -20.52
CA VAL A 243 -13.88 4.57 -19.58
C VAL A 243 -14.27 5.05 -18.18
N GLU A 244 -14.73 6.28 -18.04
CA GLU A 244 -15.13 6.85 -16.75
C GLU A 244 -16.26 6.04 -16.11
N PHE A 245 -17.27 5.63 -16.91
CA PHE A 245 -18.36 4.78 -16.44
C PHE A 245 -17.85 3.44 -15.90
N ARG A 246 -16.99 2.74 -16.64
CA ARG A 246 -16.43 1.45 -16.20
C ARG A 246 -15.57 1.61 -14.95
N ARG A 247 -14.72 2.66 -14.85
CA ARG A 247 -13.94 2.94 -13.63
C ARG A 247 -14.85 3.15 -12.41
N ALA A 248 -15.88 3.99 -12.56
CA ALA A 248 -16.83 4.24 -11.48
C ALA A 248 -17.60 2.96 -11.09
N ARG A 249 -18.03 2.16 -12.07
CA ARG A 249 -18.73 0.89 -11.84
C ARG A 249 -17.86 -0.09 -11.04
N HIS A 250 -16.58 -0.21 -11.41
CA HIS A 250 -15.63 -1.02 -10.64
C HIS A 250 -15.55 -0.54 -9.20
N VAL A 251 -15.22 0.73 -8.97
CA VAL A 251 -14.99 1.28 -7.62
C VAL A 251 -16.21 1.12 -6.72
N LEU A 252 -17.41 1.49 -7.21
CA LEU A 252 -18.65 1.35 -6.45
C LEU A 252 -18.96 -0.12 -6.14
N GLY A 253 -18.77 -1.01 -7.12
CA GLY A 253 -18.95 -2.44 -6.94
C GLY A 253 -17.92 -3.03 -5.97
N GLU A 254 -16.67 -2.59 -6.06
CA GLU A 254 -15.57 -3.10 -5.23
C GLU A 254 -15.70 -2.68 -3.77
N ILE A 255 -16.11 -1.45 -3.50
CA ILE A 255 -16.45 -0.99 -2.15
C ILE A 255 -17.50 -1.91 -1.51
N LYS A 256 -18.56 -2.23 -2.26
CA LYS A 256 -19.59 -3.15 -1.77
C LYS A 256 -19.05 -4.57 -1.57
N ARG A 257 -18.30 -5.11 -2.55
CA ARG A 257 -17.71 -6.45 -2.47
C ARG A 257 -16.80 -6.59 -1.26
N THR A 258 -16.01 -5.56 -0.94
CA THR A 258 -15.12 -5.55 0.22
C THR A 258 -15.90 -5.69 1.53
N LEU A 259 -16.99 -4.95 1.70
CA LEU A 259 -17.81 -5.04 2.90
C LEU A 259 -18.56 -6.39 2.99
N ASP A 260 -19.08 -6.89 1.87
CA ASP A 260 -19.71 -8.21 1.79
C ASP A 260 -18.68 -9.32 2.12
N ALA A 261 -17.44 -9.19 1.67
CA ALA A 261 -16.34 -10.13 1.96
C ALA A 261 -15.98 -10.17 3.45
N VAL A 262 -15.96 -9.01 4.11
CA VAL A 262 -15.78 -8.94 5.57
C VAL A 262 -16.92 -9.64 6.30
N ALA A 263 -18.17 -9.46 5.84
CA ALA A 263 -19.32 -10.15 6.43
C ALA A 263 -19.24 -11.68 6.23
N ALA A 264 -18.83 -12.14 5.05
CA ALA A 264 -18.63 -13.55 4.74
C ALA A 264 -17.53 -14.17 5.63
N LEU A 265 -16.38 -13.50 5.79
CA LEU A 265 -15.32 -13.95 6.70
C LEU A 265 -15.80 -14.02 8.15
N GLY A 266 -16.58 -13.04 8.60
CA GLY A 266 -17.16 -13.03 9.94
C GLY A 266 -18.18 -14.15 10.20
N ALA A 267 -18.72 -14.73 9.14
CA ALA A 267 -19.64 -15.86 9.18
C ALA A 267 -18.96 -17.24 8.87
N ASP A 268 -17.63 -17.27 8.71
CA ASP A 268 -16.86 -18.43 8.23
C ASP A 268 -17.36 -18.96 6.86
N ASP A 269 -18.01 -18.10 6.05
CA ASP A 269 -18.48 -18.42 4.71
C ASP A 269 -17.39 -18.15 3.67
N TYR A 270 -16.42 -19.05 3.62
CA TYR A 270 -15.27 -18.96 2.71
C TYR A 270 -15.66 -19.18 1.24
N HIS A 271 -16.81 -19.83 0.99
CA HIS A 271 -17.31 -19.99 -0.38
C HIS A 271 -17.75 -18.64 -0.95
N THR A 272 -18.63 -17.93 -0.26
CA THR A 272 -19.06 -16.58 -0.66
C THR A 272 -17.87 -15.62 -0.72
N PHE A 273 -16.92 -15.72 0.21
CA PHE A 273 -15.69 -14.92 0.16
C PHE A 273 -14.90 -15.15 -1.14
N GLY A 274 -14.72 -16.42 -1.54
CA GLY A 274 -14.06 -16.79 -2.81
C GLY A 274 -14.81 -16.28 -4.03
N GLU A 275 -16.15 -16.40 -4.07
CA GLU A 275 -16.96 -15.84 -5.16
C GLU A 275 -16.81 -14.33 -5.31
N LEU A 276 -16.71 -13.61 -4.19
CA LEU A 276 -16.48 -12.15 -4.20
C LEU A 276 -15.08 -11.79 -4.73
N MET A 277 -14.04 -12.57 -4.39
CA MET A 277 -12.70 -12.38 -4.94
C MET A 277 -12.67 -12.61 -6.46
N VAL A 278 -13.34 -13.64 -6.96
CA VAL A 278 -13.48 -13.90 -8.41
C VAL A 278 -14.24 -12.76 -9.09
N ALA A 279 -15.33 -12.27 -8.49
CA ALA A 279 -16.08 -11.13 -9.01
C ALA A 279 -15.24 -9.84 -9.04
N SER A 280 -14.36 -9.64 -8.05
CA SER A 280 -13.37 -8.55 -8.04
C SER A 280 -12.42 -8.68 -9.23
N HIS A 281 -11.82 -9.87 -9.46
CA HIS A 281 -10.95 -10.12 -10.61
C HIS A 281 -11.65 -9.81 -11.95
N VAL A 282 -12.87 -10.30 -12.15
CA VAL A 282 -13.65 -10.02 -13.37
C VAL A 282 -13.84 -8.52 -13.57
N SER A 283 -14.15 -7.78 -12.52
CA SER A 283 -14.30 -6.33 -12.58
C SER A 283 -12.96 -5.60 -12.85
N LEU A 284 -11.84 -6.09 -12.29
CA LEU A 284 -10.50 -5.57 -12.57
C LEU A 284 -10.12 -5.78 -14.03
N ARG A 285 -10.46 -6.94 -14.60
CA ARG A 285 -10.21 -7.25 -16.01
C ARG A 285 -11.09 -6.41 -16.94
N ASP A 286 -12.40 -6.45 -16.76
CA ASP A 286 -13.38 -5.95 -17.74
C ASP A 286 -13.66 -4.45 -17.57
N ASP A 287 -13.73 -3.96 -16.33
CA ASP A 287 -14.04 -2.57 -16.03
C ASP A 287 -12.80 -1.72 -15.78
N TYR A 288 -11.83 -2.25 -15.06
CA TYR A 288 -10.65 -1.48 -14.66
C TYR A 288 -9.48 -1.62 -15.64
N ASN A 289 -9.45 -2.69 -16.42
CA ASN A 289 -8.43 -2.98 -17.43
C ASN A 289 -7.01 -3.00 -16.84
N VAL A 290 -6.83 -3.78 -15.78
CA VAL A 290 -5.55 -3.97 -15.07
C VAL A 290 -5.15 -5.45 -14.97
N SER A 291 -5.85 -6.35 -15.67
CA SER A 291 -5.47 -7.75 -15.78
C SER A 291 -4.57 -7.99 -17.02
N CYS A 292 -4.01 -9.17 -17.09
CA CYS A 292 -3.28 -9.72 -18.23
C CYS A 292 -3.58 -11.21 -18.40
N ASP A 293 -3.20 -11.79 -19.54
CA ASP A 293 -3.50 -13.19 -19.86
C ASP A 293 -2.98 -14.16 -18.79
N GLU A 294 -1.83 -13.87 -18.17
CA GLU A 294 -1.25 -14.70 -17.12
C GLU A 294 -2.04 -14.63 -15.81
N LEU A 295 -2.56 -13.45 -15.44
CA LEU A 295 -3.44 -13.29 -14.27
C LEU A 295 -4.78 -13.98 -14.51
N ASP A 296 -5.38 -13.81 -15.68
CA ASP A 296 -6.62 -14.47 -16.03
C ASP A 296 -6.46 -16.00 -15.99
N ALA A 297 -5.36 -16.52 -16.55
CA ALA A 297 -5.08 -17.95 -16.53
C ALA A 297 -4.89 -18.51 -15.11
N ILE A 298 -4.25 -17.77 -14.18
CA ILE A 298 -4.11 -18.20 -12.78
C ILE A 298 -5.48 -18.28 -12.10
N VAL A 299 -6.35 -17.28 -12.30
CA VAL A 299 -7.70 -17.29 -11.71
C VAL A 299 -8.53 -18.44 -12.30
N ASP A 300 -8.52 -18.64 -13.62
CA ASP A 300 -9.23 -19.73 -14.30
C ASP A 300 -8.76 -21.11 -13.82
N LEU A 301 -7.49 -21.27 -13.45
CA LEU A 301 -6.94 -22.52 -12.93
C LEU A 301 -7.29 -22.75 -11.44
N ALA A 302 -7.54 -21.66 -10.69
CA ALA A 302 -7.87 -21.72 -9.26
C ALA A 302 -9.37 -21.97 -8.99
N CYS A 303 -10.24 -21.67 -9.95
CA CYS A 303 -11.70 -21.86 -9.89
C CYS A 303 -12.13 -23.14 -10.60
#